data_87fffe631f69912601ac8236e4f55762
#
_entry.id   87fffe631f69912601ac8236e4f55762
#
_cell.length_a   1.000
_cell.length_b   1.000
_cell.length_c   1.000
_cell.angle_alpha   90.00
_cell.angle_beta   90.00
_cell.angle_gamma   90.00
#
_symmetry.space_group_name_H-M   'P 1'
#
loop_
_entity.id
_entity.type
_entity.pdbx_description
1 polymer ?
#
loop_
_entity_poly.entity_id
_entity_poly.type
_entity_poly.pdbx_seq_one_letter_code
_entity_poly.pdbx_strand_id
1 'polypeptide(L)'
;MLSREQLLYLFDRFNTLTSQPDVKKRIADAVNDNQEAVAVTTAIQEEILKEMGVDPTHGLACLGKINMEYENDQDLMISFYKFVAKEEMVCEEAELGPDEYAERLQSQQTLHQQQLEMLKHMRNYGADDQSAILEKLRQKMEKEFESEASLLSVEEIKEIVESRA
;
A
#
# COMPACT_ATOMS: atom_id res chain seq x y z
N MET A 1 15.03 -22.28 0.32
CA MET A 1 14.47 -20.99 0.79
C MET A 1 15.59 -20.03 1.16
N LEU A 2 15.48 -18.74 0.84
CA LEU A 2 16.47 -17.75 1.25
C LEU A 2 16.45 -17.56 2.78
N SER A 3 17.61 -17.24 3.35
CA SER A 3 17.71 -16.94 4.78
C SER A 3 17.04 -15.61 5.12
N ARG A 4 16.76 -15.41 6.40
CA ARG A 4 16.22 -14.16 6.91
C ARG A 4 17.10 -12.97 6.52
N GLU A 5 18.40 -13.10 6.70
CA GLU A 5 19.38 -12.06 6.37
C GLU A 5 19.41 -11.75 4.87
N GLN A 6 19.32 -12.76 4.02
CA GLN A 6 19.27 -12.58 2.57
C GLN A 6 18.00 -11.84 2.16
N LEU A 7 16.85 -12.19 2.73
CA LEU A 7 15.58 -11.53 2.44
C LEU A 7 15.59 -10.06 2.89
N LEU A 8 16.07 -9.79 4.09
CA LEU A 8 16.18 -8.41 4.60
C LEU A 8 17.11 -7.56 3.74
N TYR A 9 18.22 -8.14 3.28
CA TYR A 9 19.15 -7.46 2.37
C TYR A 9 18.46 -7.11 1.04
N LEU A 10 17.73 -8.08 0.47
CA LEU A 10 16.98 -7.87 -0.77
C LEU A 10 15.97 -6.73 -0.62
N PHE A 11 15.20 -6.72 0.46
CA PHE A 11 14.19 -5.69 0.72
C PHE A 11 14.83 -4.31 0.87
N ASP A 12 15.88 -4.21 1.66
CA ASP A 12 16.59 -2.96 1.89
C ASP A 12 17.24 -2.43 0.60
N ARG A 13 17.91 -3.30 -0.13
CA ARG A 13 18.60 -2.92 -1.39
C ARG A 13 17.58 -2.45 -2.43
N PHE A 14 16.47 -3.16 -2.56
CA PHE A 14 15.37 -2.78 -3.47
C PHE A 14 14.80 -1.40 -3.11
N ASN A 15 14.54 -1.17 -1.82
CA ASN A 15 14.04 0.12 -1.36
C ASN A 15 15.03 1.26 -1.66
N THR A 16 16.32 1.03 -1.44
CA THR A 16 17.37 2.01 -1.72
C THR A 16 17.46 2.32 -3.21
N LEU A 17 17.53 1.29 -4.05
CA LEU A 17 17.66 1.46 -5.51
C LEU A 17 16.43 2.15 -6.11
N THR A 18 15.24 1.73 -5.74
CA THR A 18 14.00 2.31 -6.29
C THR A 18 13.71 3.71 -5.78
N SER A 19 14.42 4.19 -4.78
CA SER A 19 14.35 5.57 -4.31
C SER A 19 15.30 6.51 -5.06
N GLN A 20 16.24 5.98 -5.84
CA GLN A 20 17.20 6.78 -6.61
C GLN A 20 16.56 7.37 -7.86
N PRO A 21 16.88 8.64 -8.21
CA PRO A 21 16.27 9.30 -9.38
C PRO A 21 16.56 8.59 -10.71
N ASP A 22 17.76 8.03 -10.89
CA ASP A 22 18.15 7.32 -12.11
C ASP A 22 17.37 6.01 -12.29
N VAL A 23 17.09 5.29 -11.22
CA VAL A 23 16.26 4.08 -11.24
C VAL A 23 14.79 4.43 -11.51
N LYS A 24 14.28 5.47 -10.87
CA LYS A 24 12.92 5.98 -11.15
C LYS A 24 12.77 6.37 -12.62
N LYS A 25 13.80 7.02 -13.19
CA LYS A 25 13.83 7.37 -14.61
C LYS A 25 13.81 6.13 -15.50
N ARG A 26 14.59 5.11 -15.15
CA ARG A 26 14.62 3.83 -15.88
C ARG A 26 13.21 3.22 -15.98
N ILE A 27 12.48 3.21 -14.87
CA ILE A 27 11.13 2.66 -14.82
C ILE A 27 10.17 3.52 -15.67
N ALA A 28 10.24 4.85 -15.52
CA ALA A 28 9.40 5.78 -16.27
C ALA A 28 9.66 5.68 -17.78
N ASP A 29 10.92 5.60 -18.19
CA ASP A 29 11.28 5.46 -19.61
C ASP A 29 10.74 4.16 -20.19
N ALA A 30 10.78 3.07 -19.43
CA ALA A 30 10.22 1.78 -19.85
C ALA A 30 8.70 1.85 -20.03
N VAL A 31 8.00 2.50 -19.13
CA VAL A 31 6.54 2.73 -19.24
C VAL A 31 6.21 3.55 -20.47
N ASN A 32 7.00 4.59 -20.76
CA ASN A 32 6.83 5.41 -21.97
C ASN A 32 7.09 4.63 -23.26
N ASP A 33 7.88 3.56 -23.18
CA ASP A 33 8.13 2.62 -24.30
C ASP A 33 7.13 1.45 -24.34
N ASN A 34 6.00 1.58 -23.66
CA ASN A 34 4.93 0.57 -23.59
C ASN A 34 5.34 -0.72 -22.87
N GLN A 35 6.35 -0.66 -21.99
CA GLN A 35 6.69 -1.78 -21.12
C GLN A 35 5.92 -1.64 -19.80
N GLU A 36 5.65 -2.77 -19.16
CA GLU A 36 5.02 -2.75 -17.84
C GLU A 36 6.03 -2.36 -16.76
N ALA A 37 5.65 -1.47 -15.84
CA ALA A 37 6.51 -1.05 -14.74
C ALA A 37 6.96 -2.24 -13.90
N VAL A 38 6.08 -3.21 -13.65
CA VAL A 38 6.40 -4.42 -12.88
C VAL A 38 7.48 -5.27 -13.54
N ALA A 39 7.59 -5.26 -14.86
CA ALA A 39 8.66 -5.98 -15.56
C ALA A 39 10.03 -5.41 -15.21
N VAL A 40 10.12 -4.08 -15.06
CA VAL A 40 11.38 -3.41 -14.68
C VAL A 40 11.70 -3.63 -13.20
N THR A 41 10.72 -3.52 -12.32
CA THR A 41 10.94 -3.78 -10.88
C THR A 41 11.36 -5.22 -10.64
N THR A 42 10.79 -6.18 -11.38
CA THR A 42 11.20 -7.58 -11.33
C THR A 42 12.65 -7.75 -11.82
N ALA A 43 13.04 -7.07 -12.91
CA ALA A 43 14.41 -7.09 -13.39
C ALA A 43 15.40 -6.54 -12.35
N ILE A 44 15.02 -5.49 -11.63
CA ILE A 44 15.84 -4.94 -10.53
C ILE A 44 15.99 -5.97 -9.42
N GLN A 45 14.94 -6.67 -9.04
CA GLN A 45 15.00 -7.74 -8.04
C GLN A 45 15.95 -8.86 -8.50
N GLU A 46 15.86 -9.25 -9.77
CA GLU A 46 16.77 -10.27 -10.34
C GLU A 46 18.22 -9.81 -10.31
N GLU A 47 18.49 -8.55 -10.61
CA GLU A 47 19.83 -7.96 -10.57
C GLU A 47 20.40 -8.02 -9.14
N ILE A 48 19.60 -7.70 -8.12
CA ILE A 48 19.99 -7.77 -6.72
C ILE A 48 20.30 -9.23 -6.33
N LEU A 49 19.45 -10.16 -6.71
CA LEU A 49 19.67 -11.58 -6.44
C LEU A 49 20.96 -12.09 -7.04
N LYS A 50 21.29 -11.67 -8.26
CA LYS A 50 22.57 -12.01 -8.91
C LYS A 50 23.76 -11.45 -8.13
N GLU A 51 23.66 -10.21 -7.66
CA GLU A 51 24.71 -9.60 -6.81
C GLU A 51 24.93 -10.39 -5.52
N MET A 52 23.86 -10.97 -4.98
CA MET A 52 23.90 -11.81 -3.77
C MET A 52 24.44 -13.22 -4.03
N GLY A 53 24.67 -13.58 -5.27
CA GLY A 53 25.07 -14.94 -5.65
C GLY A 53 23.92 -15.94 -5.65
N VAL A 54 22.69 -15.47 -5.74
CA VAL A 54 21.48 -16.30 -5.76
C VAL A 54 20.94 -16.39 -7.18
N ASP A 55 20.50 -17.59 -7.57
CA ASP A 55 19.80 -17.76 -8.84
C ASP A 55 18.51 -16.95 -8.84
N PRO A 56 18.31 -16.03 -9.82
CA PRO A 56 17.14 -15.15 -9.81
C PRO A 56 15.80 -15.88 -9.83
N THR A 57 15.69 -16.95 -10.61
CA THR A 57 14.45 -17.73 -10.68
C THR A 57 14.10 -18.35 -9.33
N HIS A 58 15.11 -18.92 -8.66
CA HIS A 58 14.95 -19.49 -7.32
C HIS A 58 14.59 -18.40 -6.30
N GLY A 59 15.29 -17.25 -6.35
CA GLY A 59 15.05 -16.15 -5.43
C GLY A 59 13.63 -15.59 -5.54
N LEU A 60 13.14 -15.38 -6.75
CA LEU A 60 11.78 -14.91 -6.98
C LEU A 60 10.74 -15.93 -6.52
N ALA A 61 10.98 -17.22 -6.73
CA ALA A 61 10.10 -18.27 -6.23
C ALA A 61 10.04 -18.27 -4.69
N CYS A 62 11.15 -17.98 -4.02
CA CYS A 62 11.20 -17.85 -2.56
C CYS A 62 10.31 -16.71 -2.05
N LEU A 63 10.24 -15.58 -2.76
CA LEU A 63 9.37 -14.46 -2.39
C LEU A 63 7.91 -14.88 -2.33
N GLY A 64 7.46 -15.74 -3.24
CA GLY A 64 6.10 -16.26 -3.24
C GLY A 64 5.78 -17.19 -2.07
N LYS A 65 6.78 -17.67 -1.34
CA LYS A 65 6.63 -18.61 -0.23
C LYS A 65 6.84 -17.98 1.16
N ILE A 66 7.18 -16.71 1.22
CA ILE A 66 7.47 -16.04 2.50
C ILE A 66 6.29 -16.15 3.47
N ASN A 67 5.08 -15.97 2.99
CA ASN A 67 3.86 -16.06 3.82
C ASN A 67 3.71 -17.40 4.53
N MET A 68 4.24 -18.48 3.97
CA MET A 68 4.19 -19.81 4.57
C MET A 68 5.41 -20.09 5.45
N GLU A 69 6.59 -19.74 4.96
CA GLU A 69 7.86 -20.12 5.61
C GLU A 69 8.21 -19.22 6.79
N TYR A 70 7.78 -17.96 6.77
CA TYR A 70 8.12 -16.96 7.79
C TYR A 70 6.89 -16.33 8.44
N GLU A 71 5.72 -17.00 8.43
CA GLU A 71 4.47 -16.46 8.95
C GLU A 71 4.56 -16.04 10.43
N ASN A 72 5.42 -16.69 11.21
CA ASN A 72 5.61 -16.40 12.63
C ASN A 72 6.72 -15.39 12.93
N ASP A 73 7.43 -14.93 11.90
CA ASP A 73 8.47 -13.88 12.04
C ASP A 73 7.85 -12.52 11.74
N GLN A 74 7.32 -11.86 12.78
CA GLN A 74 6.60 -10.59 12.61
C GLN A 74 7.46 -9.50 11.99
N ASP A 75 8.71 -9.37 12.42
CA ASP A 75 9.61 -8.33 11.92
C ASP A 75 9.91 -8.52 10.44
N LEU A 76 10.15 -9.77 10.02
CA LEU A 76 10.35 -10.09 8.61
C LEU A 76 9.10 -9.84 7.80
N MET A 77 7.93 -10.22 8.29
CA MET A 77 6.67 -10.01 7.59
C MET A 77 6.34 -8.53 7.42
N ILE A 78 6.62 -7.71 8.42
CA ILE A 78 6.49 -6.25 8.30
C ILE A 78 7.39 -5.70 7.20
N SER A 79 8.65 -6.14 7.18
CA SER A 79 9.61 -5.73 6.15
C SER A 79 9.19 -6.19 4.76
N PHE A 80 8.62 -7.39 4.65
CA PHE A 80 8.09 -7.93 3.40
C PHE A 80 6.91 -7.11 2.88
N TYR A 81 5.96 -6.77 3.75
CA TYR A 81 4.82 -5.94 3.35
C TYR A 81 5.25 -4.53 2.93
N LYS A 82 6.26 -3.96 3.58
CA LYS A 82 6.85 -2.68 3.15
C LYS A 82 7.53 -2.79 1.79
N PHE A 83 8.18 -3.91 1.52
CA PHE A 83 8.79 -4.20 0.22
C PHE A 83 7.74 -4.27 -0.88
N VAL A 84 6.65 -5.01 -0.66
CA VAL A 84 5.54 -5.11 -1.61
C VAL A 84 4.90 -3.75 -1.86
N ALA A 85 4.65 -2.99 -0.79
CA ALA A 85 4.08 -1.64 -0.89
C ALA A 85 5.00 -0.69 -1.67
N LYS A 86 6.31 -0.79 -1.47
CA LYS A 86 7.29 0.02 -2.21
C LYS A 86 7.25 -0.29 -3.71
N GLU A 87 7.16 -1.56 -4.09
CA GLU A 87 7.02 -1.96 -5.49
C GLU A 87 5.77 -1.36 -6.12
N GLU A 88 4.65 -1.46 -5.43
CA GLU A 88 3.38 -0.89 -5.91
C GLU A 88 3.47 0.63 -6.07
N MET A 89 4.05 1.33 -5.10
CA MET A 89 4.23 2.78 -5.15
C MET A 89 5.11 3.21 -6.31
N VAL A 90 6.22 2.52 -6.52
CA VAL A 90 7.17 2.84 -7.60
C VAL A 90 6.54 2.62 -8.97
N CYS A 91 5.81 1.53 -9.13
CA CYS A 91 5.09 1.24 -10.37
C CYS A 91 4.00 2.30 -10.64
N GLU A 92 3.25 2.67 -9.62
CA GLU A 92 2.19 3.67 -9.73
C GLU A 92 2.76 5.05 -10.10
N GLU A 93 3.85 5.46 -9.44
CA GLU A 93 4.52 6.72 -9.75
C GLU A 93 5.00 6.77 -11.21
N ALA A 94 5.55 5.67 -11.72
CA ALA A 94 6.02 5.58 -13.10
C ALA A 94 4.88 5.63 -14.10
N GLU A 95 3.75 5.00 -13.80
CA GLU A 95 2.58 4.95 -14.68
C GLU A 95 1.81 6.27 -14.73
N LEU A 96 1.67 6.94 -13.59
CA LEU A 96 0.93 8.21 -13.49
C LEU A 96 1.77 9.43 -13.85
N GLY A 97 3.09 9.37 -13.65
CA GLY A 97 3.97 10.52 -13.71
C GLY A 97 4.06 11.24 -12.36
N PRO A 98 5.12 12.06 -12.15
CA PRO A 98 5.39 12.68 -10.85
C PRO A 98 4.26 13.59 -10.34
N ASP A 99 3.66 14.38 -11.21
CA ASP A 99 2.64 15.36 -10.81
C ASP A 99 1.32 14.67 -10.40
N GLU A 100 0.82 13.75 -11.20
CA GLU A 100 -0.39 13.00 -10.89
C GLU A 100 -0.20 12.12 -9.65
N TYR A 101 0.97 11.51 -9.50
CA TYR A 101 1.29 10.72 -8.33
C TYR A 101 1.29 11.56 -7.05
N ALA A 102 1.88 12.77 -7.09
CA ALA A 102 1.88 13.68 -5.96
C ALA A 102 0.47 14.12 -5.57
N GLU A 103 -0.38 14.44 -6.55
CA GLU A 103 -1.78 14.77 -6.31
C GLU A 103 -2.54 13.60 -5.67
N ARG A 104 -2.31 12.39 -6.14
CA ARG A 104 -2.96 11.19 -5.60
C ARG A 104 -2.54 10.92 -4.16
N LEU A 105 -1.25 11.07 -3.85
CA LEU A 105 -0.76 10.95 -2.47
C LEU A 105 -1.40 11.99 -1.56
N GLN A 106 -1.51 13.24 -2.02
CA GLN A 106 -2.14 14.31 -1.26
C GLN A 106 -3.61 14.01 -1.01
N SER A 107 -4.34 13.52 -2.02
CA SER A 107 -5.74 13.13 -1.89
C SER A 107 -5.91 12.00 -0.87
N GLN A 108 -5.05 11.00 -0.90
CA GLN A 108 -5.07 9.89 0.05
C GLN A 108 -4.78 10.36 1.49
N GLN A 109 -3.82 11.27 1.66
CA GLN A 109 -3.51 11.84 2.96
C GLN A 109 -4.67 12.67 3.50
N THR A 110 -5.30 13.46 2.65
CA THR A 110 -6.46 14.26 3.00
C THR A 110 -7.63 13.37 3.44
N LEU A 111 -7.91 12.32 2.68
CA LEU A 111 -8.94 11.35 3.01
C LEU A 111 -8.67 10.66 4.35
N HIS A 112 -7.43 10.24 4.56
CA HIS A 112 -7.02 9.60 5.81
C HIS A 112 -7.21 10.53 7.01
N GLN A 113 -6.85 11.82 6.87
CA GLN A 113 -7.05 12.82 7.92
C GLN A 113 -8.54 13.02 8.21
N GLN A 114 -9.37 13.09 7.19
CA GLN A 114 -10.82 13.19 7.34
C GLN A 114 -11.40 11.97 8.05
N GLN A 115 -10.93 10.78 7.73
CA GLN A 115 -11.34 9.54 8.41
C GLN A 115 -10.97 9.55 9.89
N LEU A 116 -9.77 10.03 10.23
CA LEU A 116 -9.36 10.15 11.63
C LEU A 116 -10.23 11.14 12.41
N GLU A 117 -10.57 12.27 11.81
CA GLU A 117 -11.46 13.26 12.42
C GLU A 117 -12.87 12.69 12.62
N MET A 118 -13.37 11.95 11.65
CA MET A 118 -14.66 11.24 11.78
C MET A 118 -14.66 10.27 12.96
N LEU A 119 -13.59 9.46 13.08
CA LEU A 119 -13.45 8.51 14.18
C LEU A 119 -13.36 9.20 15.55
N LYS A 120 -12.67 10.34 15.62
CA LYS A 120 -12.61 11.15 16.86
C LYS A 120 -13.97 11.69 17.23
N HIS A 121 -14.74 12.14 16.25
CA HIS A 121 -16.11 12.63 16.48
C HIS A 121 -17.02 11.50 16.99
N MET A 122 -16.89 10.31 16.42
CA MET A 122 -17.64 9.13 16.83
C MET A 122 -17.43 8.75 18.31
N ARG A 123 -16.26 9.05 18.86
CA ARG A 123 -15.96 8.76 20.28
C ARG A 123 -16.83 9.55 21.27
N ASN A 124 -17.51 10.60 20.80
CA ASN A 124 -18.45 11.36 21.60
C ASN A 124 -19.76 10.61 21.87
N TYR A 125 -20.00 9.50 21.20
CA TYR A 125 -21.20 8.69 21.30
C TYR A 125 -20.93 7.37 22.01
N GLY A 126 -21.97 6.75 22.54
CA GLY A 126 -21.88 5.44 23.18
C GLY A 126 -21.61 4.30 22.20
N ALA A 127 -21.27 3.13 22.73
CA ALA A 127 -20.90 1.97 21.90
C ALA A 127 -22.00 1.55 20.92
N ASP A 128 -23.26 1.59 21.34
CA ASP A 128 -24.39 1.22 20.46
C ASP A 128 -24.57 2.21 19.31
N ASP A 129 -24.41 3.49 19.59
CA ASP A 129 -24.46 4.54 18.57
C ASP A 129 -23.30 4.41 17.58
N GLN A 130 -22.08 4.15 18.09
CA GLN A 130 -20.92 3.92 17.25
C GLN A 130 -21.11 2.71 16.33
N SER A 131 -21.69 1.63 16.83
CA SER A 131 -22.00 0.45 16.02
C SER A 131 -22.99 0.76 14.90
N ALA A 132 -24.01 1.56 15.18
CA ALA A 132 -24.99 1.98 14.18
C ALA A 132 -24.35 2.88 13.11
N ILE A 133 -23.44 3.77 13.52
CA ILE A 133 -22.72 4.66 12.61
C ILE A 133 -21.83 3.84 11.67
N LEU A 134 -21.09 2.87 12.21
CA LEU A 134 -20.21 1.99 11.43
C LEU A 134 -20.99 1.13 10.44
N GLU A 135 -22.16 0.62 10.85
CA GLU A 135 -23.04 -0.14 9.96
C GLU A 135 -23.55 0.71 8.79
N LYS A 136 -23.92 1.96 9.04
CA LYS A 136 -24.34 2.90 8.01
C LYS A 136 -23.21 3.23 7.05
N LEU A 137 -22.00 3.41 7.58
CA LEU A 137 -20.80 3.64 6.79
C LEU A 137 -20.52 2.43 5.87
N ARG A 138 -20.62 1.21 6.41
CA ARG A 138 -20.44 -0.02 5.63
C ARG A 138 -21.45 -0.11 4.50
N GLN A 139 -22.72 0.19 4.76
CA GLN A 139 -23.78 0.21 3.73
C GLN A 139 -23.49 1.23 2.65
N LYS A 140 -23.00 2.40 3.02
CA LYS A 140 -22.63 3.45 2.06
C LYS A 140 -21.47 2.99 1.17
N MET A 141 -20.45 2.37 1.74
CA MET A 141 -19.32 1.84 1.00
C MET A 141 -19.70 0.72 0.02
N GLU A 142 -20.68 -0.10 0.37
CA GLU A 142 -21.18 -1.16 -0.52
C GLU A 142 -21.94 -0.61 -1.73
N LYS A 143 -22.64 0.51 -1.57
CA LYS A 143 -23.45 1.13 -2.64
C LYS A 143 -22.65 2.03 -3.55
N GLU A 144 -21.63 2.69 -3.02
CA GLU A 144 -20.84 3.69 -3.73
C GLU A 144 -19.37 3.24 -3.77
N PHE A 145 -18.77 3.28 -4.94
CA PHE A 145 -17.34 2.91 -5.13
C PHE A 145 -16.41 4.12 -5.11
N GLU A 146 -16.90 5.28 -4.71
CA GLU A 146 -16.10 6.51 -4.60
C GLU A 146 -15.38 6.57 -3.25
N SER A 147 -14.20 7.23 -3.22
CA SER A 147 -13.39 7.38 -2.00
C SER A 147 -14.17 8.08 -0.88
N GLU A 148 -15.06 9.01 -1.22
CA GLU A 148 -15.89 9.74 -0.27
C GLU A 148 -16.91 8.85 0.43
N ALA A 149 -17.23 7.68 -0.14
CA ALA A 149 -18.12 6.70 0.49
C ALA A 149 -17.58 6.16 1.82
N SER A 150 -16.29 6.30 2.09
CA SER A 150 -15.67 5.90 3.36
C SER A 150 -15.81 6.96 4.46
N LEU A 151 -16.52 8.04 4.19
CA LEU A 151 -16.74 9.17 5.12
C LEU A 151 -18.21 9.42 5.37
N LEU A 152 -18.52 9.78 6.62
CA LEU A 152 -19.81 10.33 7.02
C LEU A 152 -19.57 11.73 7.58
N SER A 153 -20.43 12.68 7.19
CA SER A 153 -20.38 14.02 7.74
C SER A 153 -20.90 14.02 9.19
N VAL A 154 -20.57 15.07 9.93
CA VAL A 154 -21.08 15.28 11.30
C VAL A 154 -22.61 15.27 11.32
N GLU A 155 -23.22 15.86 10.30
CA GLU A 155 -24.69 15.93 10.15
C GLU A 155 -25.29 14.55 9.92
N GLU A 156 -24.69 13.73 9.04
CA GLU A 156 -25.10 12.34 8.79
C GLU A 156 -25.01 11.50 10.07
N ILE A 157 -23.95 11.67 10.84
CA ILE A 157 -23.74 10.97 12.11
C ILE A 157 -24.83 11.37 13.12
N LYS A 158 -25.12 12.66 13.22
CA LYS A 158 -26.20 13.16 14.12
C LYS A 158 -27.56 12.59 13.75
N GLU A 159 -27.88 12.52 12.46
CA GLU A 159 -29.14 11.94 11.98
C GLU A 159 -29.27 10.46 12.38
N ILE A 160 -28.19 9.70 12.26
CA ILE A 160 -28.17 8.29 12.62
C ILE A 160 -28.46 8.12 14.13
N VAL A 161 -27.84 8.92 14.97
CA VAL A 161 -28.01 8.87 16.42
C VAL A 161 -29.43 9.30 16.82
N GLU A 162 -29.93 10.38 16.24
CA GLU A 162 -31.28 10.91 16.50
C GLU A 162 -32.38 9.93 16.09
N SER A 163 -32.19 9.21 14.98
CA SER A 163 -33.17 8.23 14.50
C SER A 163 -33.28 7.00 15.38
N ARG A 164 -32.30 6.76 16.26
CA ARG A 164 -32.29 5.65 17.23
C ARG A 164 -32.93 6.01 18.56
N ALA A 165 -33.02 7.29 18.87
CA ALA A 165 -33.53 7.78 20.13
C ALA A 165 -35.05 7.57 20.30
#